data_9e54df590afc41f55697e5c7a24babfb
#
_entry.id   9e54df590afc41f55697e5c7a24babfb
#
_cell.length_a   1.000
_cell.length_b   1.000
_cell.length_c   1.000
_cell.angle_alpha   90.00
_cell.angle_beta   90.00
_cell.angle_gamma   90.00
#
_symmetry.space_group_name_H-M   'P 1'
#
loop_
_entity.id
_entity.type
_entity.pdbx_description
1 polymer ?
#
loop_
_entity_poly.entity_id
_entity_poly.type
_entity_poly.pdbx_seq_one_letter_code
_entity_poly.pdbx_strand_id
1 'polypeptide(L)'
;MAYIAVVGSANVAVGAFPFQKLRVREYNPGRVQTSLGGAGRNIAHNLRLLGEEVELFTALGGDGYARAMEESCRKLGIGLNHALRVPDTRTSTYVYFADERGDMTAAVADTAICDQLDPAYFAERLDALNAAALVAADTSLPAESLEYLAKNLTVPLFVDPVSIEKSEKLTELLPLIHTLKPNRPEAELLSGIPVVDRNSARRAARRLIDLGVKQVFLSLGREGFLAAAEDETVWEPAPEAEVVKTTGAGDALMAALTWAYLRGENLSRMAALGASAAAITIECEKTINPELSAEAVLRRAH
;
A
#
# COMPACT_ATOMS: atom_id res chain seq x y z
N MET A 1 -3.79 -22.30 8.04
CA MET A 1 -2.61 -21.55 7.57
C MET A 1 -2.44 -20.33 8.45
N ALA A 2 -1.23 -19.83 8.65
CA ALA A 2 -1.04 -18.58 9.38
C ALA A 2 -1.61 -17.44 8.51
N TYR A 3 -2.26 -16.45 9.12
CA TYR A 3 -2.77 -15.27 8.43
C TYR A 3 -1.66 -14.28 8.06
N ILE A 4 -1.97 -13.33 7.21
CA ILE A 4 -1.12 -12.17 6.92
C ILE A 4 -1.56 -11.01 7.81
N ALA A 5 -0.64 -10.44 8.59
CA ALA A 5 -0.91 -9.21 9.31
C ALA A 5 -0.67 -8.01 8.39
N VAL A 6 -1.69 -7.21 8.16
CA VAL A 6 -1.57 -5.93 7.48
C VAL A 6 -1.66 -4.82 8.50
N VAL A 7 -0.66 -3.95 8.55
CA VAL A 7 -0.58 -2.84 9.51
C VAL A 7 -0.61 -1.52 8.73
N GLY A 8 -1.60 -0.68 8.98
CA GLY A 8 -1.63 0.58 8.25
C GLY A 8 -2.97 1.30 8.26
N SER A 9 -3.08 2.27 7.38
CA SER A 9 -4.24 3.14 7.30
C SER A 9 -5.48 2.46 6.73
N ALA A 10 -6.62 2.80 7.34
CA ALA A 10 -7.94 2.64 6.76
C ALA A 10 -8.62 4.00 6.76
N ASN A 11 -8.96 4.53 5.59
CA ASN A 11 -9.54 5.85 5.47
C ASN A 11 -10.78 5.88 4.58
N VAL A 12 -11.52 6.98 4.65
CA VAL A 12 -12.62 7.28 3.75
C VAL A 12 -12.20 8.40 2.82
N ALA A 13 -12.22 8.14 1.52
CA ALA A 13 -11.99 9.16 0.50
C ALA A 13 -13.33 9.77 0.06
N VAL A 14 -13.41 11.09 0.11
CA VAL A 14 -14.54 11.89 -0.35
C VAL A 14 -14.10 12.72 -1.54
N GLY A 15 -14.48 12.30 -2.74
CA GLY A 15 -14.17 13.00 -3.99
C GLY A 15 -15.31 13.91 -4.42
N ALA A 16 -15.01 15.17 -4.74
CA ALA A 16 -15.92 16.16 -5.29
C ALA A 16 -15.60 16.42 -6.76
N PHE A 17 -16.56 16.17 -7.64
CA PHE A 17 -16.43 16.22 -9.10
C PHE A 17 -17.40 17.27 -9.65
N PRO A 18 -16.96 18.49 -9.99
CA PRO A 18 -17.83 19.52 -10.53
C PRO A 18 -18.27 19.12 -11.95
N PHE A 19 -19.50 19.54 -12.35
CA PHE A 19 -20.01 19.31 -13.71
C PHE A 19 -19.41 20.26 -14.75
N GLN A 20 -18.74 21.33 -14.29
CA GLN A 20 -18.10 22.35 -15.10
C GLN A 20 -16.76 22.71 -14.46
N LYS A 21 -15.96 23.52 -15.15
CA LYS A 21 -14.70 24.03 -14.63
C LYS A 21 -14.89 24.62 -13.22
N LEU A 22 -14.09 24.12 -12.27
CA LEU A 22 -14.14 24.52 -10.86
C LEU A 22 -13.90 26.04 -10.72
N ARG A 23 -14.84 26.73 -10.07
CA ARG A 23 -14.73 28.16 -9.74
C ARG A 23 -14.45 28.32 -8.27
N VAL A 24 -13.27 28.88 -7.97
CA VAL A 24 -12.83 29.11 -6.58
C VAL A 24 -13.70 30.19 -5.95
N ARG A 25 -14.09 29.97 -4.68
CA ARG A 25 -14.96 30.86 -3.88
C ARG A 25 -16.41 30.96 -4.37
N GLU A 26 -16.85 30.02 -5.20
CA GLU A 26 -18.23 29.96 -5.69
C GLU A 26 -18.87 28.59 -5.39
N TYR A 27 -20.20 28.56 -5.47
CA TYR A 27 -20.94 27.31 -5.48
C TYR A 27 -20.73 26.61 -6.82
N ASN A 28 -20.28 25.36 -6.77
CA ASN A 28 -20.05 24.51 -7.93
C ASN A 28 -20.99 23.31 -7.88
N PRO A 29 -22.01 23.25 -8.76
CA PRO A 29 -22.81 22.02 -8.90
C PRO A 29 -21.91 20.85 -9.34
N GLY A 30 -22.10 19.67 -8.71
CA GLY A 30 -21.26 18.53 -8.98
C GLY A 30 -21.77 17.24 -8.38
N ARG A 31 -20.96 16.21 -8.46
CA ARG A 31 -21.17 14.90 -7.83
C ARG A 31 -20.17 14.72 -6.70
N VAL A 32 -20.64 14.21 -5.56
CA VAL A 32 -19.78 13.81 -4.45
C VAL A 32 -19.83 12.28 -4.36
N GLN A 33 -18.66 11.67 -4.27
CA GLN A 33 -18.52 10.21 -4.12
C GLN A 33 -17.69 9.89 -2.89
N THR A 34 -18.14 8.88 -2.14
CA THR A 34 -17.41 8.36 -1.00
C THR A 34 -16.92 6.96 -1.31
N SER A 35 -15.66 6.68 -1.00
CA SER A 35 -15.07 5.37 -1.14
C SER A 35 -14.23 5.00 0.08
N LEU A 36 -14.20 3.71 0.41
CA LEU A 36 -13.37 3.19 1.47
C LEU A 36 -11.98 2.88 0.90
N GLY A 37 -10.94 3.39 1.55
CA GLY A 37 -9.55 3.33 1.12
C GLY A 37 -8.58 3.20 2.30
N GLY A 38 -7.38 3.72 2.10
CA GLY A 38 -6.22 3.54 2.97
C GLY A 38 -5.28 2.46 2.41
N ALA A 39 -3.98 2.72 2.38
CA ALA A 39 -3.03 1.79 1.79
C ALA A 39 -3.09 0.42 2.49
N GLY A 40 -3.06 0.39 3.83
CA GLY A 40 -3.19 -0.86 4.59
C GLY A 40 -4.49 -1.61 4.26
N ARG A 41 -5.64 -0.92 4.30
CA ARG A 41 -6.93 -1.55 3.96
C ARG A 41 -6.98 -2.02 2.51
N ASN A 42 -6.39 -1.30 1.57
CA ASN A 42 -6.38 -1.69 0.16
C ASN A 42 -5.49 -2.92 -0.08
N ILE A 43 -4.31 -2.99 0.56
CA ILE A 43 -3.44 -4.18 0.56
C ILE A 43 -4.22 -5.38 1.12
N ALA A 44 -4.87 -5.22 2.27
CA ALA A 44 -5.69 -6.26 2.90
C ALA A 44 -6.81 -6.76 1.97
N HIS A 45 -7.50 -5.84 1.27
CA HIS A 45 -8.56 -6.20 0.32
C HIS A 45 -8.02 -6.98 -0.88
N ASN A 46 -6.92 -6.52 -1.47
CA ASN A 46 -6.29 -7.23 -2.58
C ASN A 46 -5.80 -8.63 -2.17
N LEU A 47 -5.24 -8.79 -0.97
CA LEU A 47 -4.85 -10.10 -0.42
C LEU A 47 -6.07 -11.03 -0.27
N ARG A 48 -7.23 -10.52 0.18
CA ARG A 48 -8.48 -11.31 0.23
C ARG A 48 -8.93 -11.75 -1.16
N LEU A 49 -8.81 -10.89 -2.18
CA LEU A 49 -9.10 -11.25 -3.57
C LEU A 49 -8.13 -12.32 -4.12
N LEU A 50 -6.89 -12.34 -3.63
CA LEU A 50 -5.91 -13.39 -3.93
C LEU A 50 -6.10 -14.67 -3.10
N GLY A 51 -7.10 -14.71 -2.19
CA GLY A 51 -7.48 -15.89 -1.42
C GLY A 51 -6.78 -16.06 -0.07
N GLU A 52 -6.06 -15.03 0.41
CA GLU A 52 -5.33 -15.09 1.68
C GLU A 52 -6.19 -14.73 2.90
N GLU A 53 -5.90 -15.33 4.05
CA GLU A 53 -6.45 -14.92 5.35
C GLU A 53 -5.70 -13.69 5.86
N VAL A 54 -6.44 -12.64 6.27
CA VAL A 54 -5.87 -11.33 6.60
C VAL A 54 -6.45 -10.78 7.89
N GLU A 55 -5.58 -10.29 8.77
CA GLU A 55 -5.92 -9.45 9.93
C GLU A 55 -5.37 -8.03 9.70
N LEU A 56 -6.25 -7.04 9.76
CA LEU A 56 -5.89 -5.63 9.58
C LEU A 56 -5.74 -4.93 10.94
N PHE A 57 -4.52 -4.48 11.22
CA PHE A 57 -4.15 -3.68 12.38
C PHE A 57 -4.22 -2.20 11.97
N THR A 58 -5.27 -1.52 12.39
CA THR A 58 -5.58 -0.13 12.00
C THR A 58 -6.30 0.60 13.11
N ALA A 59 -6.52 1.90 12.96
CA ALA A 59 -7.30 2.71 13.87
C ALA A 59 -8.62 3.16 13.22
N LEU A 60 -9.72 3.04 13.96
CA LEU A 60 -11.07 3.44 13.54
C LEU A 60 -11.69 4.32 14.63
N GLY A 61 -12.35 5.38 14.21
CA GLY A 61 -13.05 6.31 15.11
C GLY A 61 -14.40 5.79 15.63
N GLY A 62 -15.15 6.68 16.29
CA GLY A 62 -16.51 6.39 16.79
C GLY A 62 -17.63 6.83 15.85
N ASP A 63 -17.36 7.05 14.57
CA ASP A 63 -18.28 7.70 13.63
C ASP A 63 -18.98 6.71 12.66
N GLY A 64 -19.77 7.27 11.74
CA GLY A 64 -20.45 6.49 10.71
C GLY A 64 -19.49 5.86 9.71
N TYR A 65 -18.32 6.46 9.52
CA TYR A 65 -17.29 5.95 8.62
C TYR A 65 -16.61 4.69 9.18
N ALA A 66 -16.37 4.65 10.50
CA ALA A 66 -15.89 3.44 11.18
C ALA A 66 -16.86 2.26 10.94
N ARG A 67 -18.16 2.47 11.16
CA ARG A 67 -19.17 1.43 10.93
C ARG A 67 -19.21 0.95 9.48
N ALA A 68 -19.11 1.86 8.51
CA ALA A 68 -19.05 1.50 7.10
C ALA A 68 -17.79 0.70 6.76
N MET A 69 -16.65 1.06 7.37
CA MET A 69 -15.38 0.35 7.21
C MET A 69 -15.46 -1.07 7.79
N GLU A 70 -15.98 -1.21 9.01
CA GLU A 70 -16.17 -2.51 9.67
C GLU A 70 -17.08 -3.43 8.87
N GLU A 71 -18.21 -2.90 8.40
CA GLU A 71 -19.15 -3.67 7.58
C GLU A 71 -18.52 -4.12 6.24
N SER A 72 -17.71 -3.24 5.63
CA SER A 72 -16.98 -3.59 4.41
C SER A 72 -15.93 -4.68 4.68
N CYS A 73 -15.12 -4.54 5.72
CA CYS A 73 -14.11 -5.54 6.08
C CYS A 73 -14.76 -6.89 6.41
N ARG A 74 -15.85 -6.89 7.16
CA ARG A 74 -16.61 -8.09 7.47
C ARG A 74 -17.12 -8.82 6.21
N LYS A 75 -17.67 -8.08 5.22
CA LYS A 75 -18.13 -8.65 3.94
C LYS A 75 -17.01 -9.24 3.11
N LEU A 76 -15.81 -8.66 3.21
CA LEU A 76 -14.62 -9.13 2.49
C LEU A 76 -13.87 -10.23 3.23
N GLY A 77 -14.26 -10.55 4.48
CA GLY A 77 -13.54 -11.50 5.32
C GLY A 77 -12.19 -10.97 5.82
N ILE A 78 -12.01 -9.64 5.90
CA ILE A 78 -10.83 -9.02 6.52
C ILE A 78 -11.08 -8.98 8.03
N GLY A 79 -10.21 -9.63 8.80
CA GLY A 79 -10.26 -9.61 10.27
C GLY A 79 -9.91 -8.24 10.82
N LEU A 80 -10.62 -7.81 11.87
CA LEU A 80 -10.42 -6.55 12.60
C LEU A 80 -10.30 -6.80 14.12
N ASN A 81 -9.86 -8.01 14.51
CA ASN A 81 -9.77 -8.38 15.94
C ASN A 81 -8.79 -7.49 16.70
N HIS A 82 -7.80 -6.98 16.01
CA HIS A 82 -6.75 -6.15 16.57
C HIS A 82 -6.89 -4.66 16.22
N ALA A 83 -7.94 -4.25 15.50
CA ALA A 83 -8.13 -2.84 15.18
C ALA A 83 -8.38 -2.00 16.44
N LEU A 84 -7.70 -0.86 16.54
CA LEU A 84 -7.88 0.11 17.63
C LEU A 84 -9.19 0.87 17.42
N ARG A 85 -10.03 0.92 18.43
CA ARG A 85 -11.25 1.73 18.45
C ARG A 85 -11.02 2.97 19.30
N VAL A 86 -11.17 4.15 18.71
CA VAL A 86 -10.99 5.45 19.37
C VAL A 86 -12.33 6.21 19.35
N PRO A 87 -13.23 5.98 20.33
CA PRO A 87 -14.64 6.43 20.26
C PRO A 87 -14.84 7.92 20.06
N ASP A 88 -13.97 8.73 20.65
CA ASP A 88 -14.09 10.20 20.64
C ASP A 88 -13.33 10.86 19.47
N THR A 89 -12.89 10.06 18.51
CA THR A 89 -12.11 10.53 17.36
C THR A 89 -12.83 10.19 16.06
N ARG A 90 -12.53 10.92 14.99
CA ARG A 90 -13.02 10.62 13.65
C ARG A 90 -12.14 9.59 12.95
N THR A 91 -12.77 8.74 12.16
CA THR A 91 -12.05 7.84 11.23
C THR A 91 -11.28 8.67 10.20
N SER A 92 -10.07 8.23 9.87
CA SER A 92 -9.23 8.90 8.87
C SER A 92 -10.01 9.21 7.60
N THR A 93 -9.91 10.46 7.15
CA THR A 93 -10.68 10.97 6.00
C THR A 93 -9.77 11.74 5.05
N TYR A 94 -9.94 11.49 3.76
CA TYR A 94 -9.23 12.17 2.68
C TYR A 94 -10.26 12.84 1.77
N VAL A 95 -10.28 14.16 1.73
CA VAL A 95 -11.20 14.95 0.89
C VAL A 95 -10.41 15.51 -0.28
N TYR A 96 -10.90 15.33 -1.50
CA TYR A 96 -10.25 15.90 -2.68
C TYR A 96 -11.26 16.49 -3.66
N PHE A 97 -10.80 17.49 -4.39
CA PHE A 97 -11.52 18.11 -5.49
C PHE A 97 -10.86 17.69 -6.80
N ALA A 98 -11.67 17.26 -7.74
CA ALA A 98 -11.25 17.00 -9.11
C ALA A 98 -11.64 18.18 -10.01
N ASP A 99 -11.00 18.30 -11.16
CA ASP A 99 -11.46 19.15 -12.24
C ASP A 99 -12.52 18.44 -13.12
N GLU A 100 -12.93 19.10 -14.20
CA GLU A 100 -13.92 18.56 -15.14
C GLU A 100 -13.42 17.32 -15.93
N ARG A 101 -12.12 17.01 -15.86
CA ARG A 101 -11.49 15.83 -16.47
C ARG A 101 -11.32 14.69 -15.48
N GLY A 102 -11.58 14.96 -14.18
CA GLY A 102 -11.39 14.02 -13.11
C GLY A 102 -10.00 14.07 -12.46
N ASP A 103 -9.14 15.00 -12.90
CA ASP A 103 -7.81 15.18 -12.32
C ASP A 103 -7.91 15.92 -10.98
N MET A 104 -7.18 15.43 -9.96
CA MET A 104 -7.17 16.04 -8.64
C MET A 104 -6.51 17.42 -8.67
N THR A 105 -7.24 18.43 -8.21
CA THR A 105 -6.78 19.83 -8.12
C THR A 105 -6.31 20.23 -6.72
N ALA A 106 -6.92 19.67 -5.68
CA ALA A 106 -6.57 19.91 -4.29
C ALA A 106 -7.05 18.76 -3.41
N ALA A 107 -6.37 18.53 -2.30
CA ALA A 107 -6.80 17.54 -1.30
C ALA A 107 -6.43 18.00 0.11
N VAL A 108 -7.20 17.47 1.10
CA VAL A 108 -6.92 17.59 2.54
C VAL A 108 -7.08 16.21 3.15
N ALA A 109 -6.10 15.80 3.93
CA ALA A 109 -6.13 14.54 4.67
C ALA A 109 -6.20 14.82 6.18
N ASP A 110 -7.19 14.23 6.84
CA ASP A 110 -7.25 14.11 8.30
C ASP A 110 -6.92 12.67 8.65
N THR A 111 -5.67 12.43 9.03
CA THR A 111 -5.12 11.11 9.33
C THR A 111 -4.60 10.99 10.76
N ALA A 112 -4.88 11.97 11.62
CA ALA A 112 -4.37 12.05 12.98
C ALA A 112 -4.71 10.83 13.86
N ILE A 113 -5.79 10.12 13.54
CA ILE A 113 -6.13 8.87 14.25
C ILE A 113 -5.04 7.80 14.10
N CYS A 114 -4.26 7.82 13.00
CA CYS A 114 -3.15 6.87 12.81
C CYS A 114 -2.03 7.06 13.85
N ASP A 115 -1.92 8.24 14.46
CA ASP A 115 -0.94 8.52 15.52
C ASP A 115 -1.27 7.75 16.82
N GLN A 116 -2.50 7.24 16.95
CA GLN A 116 -2.89 6.37 18.05
C GLN A 116 -2.38 4.92 17.91
N LEU A 117 -1.85 4.56 16.74
CA LEU A 117 -1.16 3.29 16.54
C LEU A 117 0.29 3.44 17.01
N ASP A 118 0.46 3.73 18.27
CA ASP A 118 1.73 3.99 18.94
C ASP A 118 2.50 2.69 19.28
N PRO A 119 3.73 2.76 19.76
CA PRO A 119 4.49 1.57 20.18
C PRO A 119 3.82 0.74 21.28
N ALA A 120 3.04 1.36 22.18
CA ALA A 120 2.34 0.64 23.25
C ALA A 120 1.21 -0.24 22.68
N TYR A 121 0.45 0.30 21.69
CA TYR A 121 -0.55 -0.50 20.97
C TYR A 121 0.07 -1.73 20.31
N PHE A 122 1.25 -1.61 19.69
CA PHE A 122 1.93 -2.74 19.04
C PHE A 122 2.55 -3.71 20.06
N ALA A 123 3.06 -3.22 21.20
CA ALA A 123 3.61 -4.06 22.25
C ALA A 123 2.57 -5.04 22.80
N GLU A 124 1.34 -4.59 23.02
CA GLU A 124 0.23 -5.45 23.47
C GLU A 124 -0.20 -6.49 22.44
N ARG A 125 0.17 -6.32 21.15
CA ARG A 125 -0.25 -7.17 20.01
C ARG A 125 0.92 -7.88 19.34
N LEU A 126 2.11 -7.80 19.93
CA LEU A 126 3.32 -8.33 19.32
C LEU A 126 3.25 -9.85 19.11
N ASP A 127 2.68 -10.60 20.05
CA ASP A 127 2.49 -12.04 19.90
C ASP A 127 1.58 -12.37 18.71
N ALA A 128 0.50 -11.60 18.50
CA ALA A 128 -0.36 -11.76 17.34
C ALA A 128 0.37 -11.42 16.04
N LEU A 129 1.13 -10.33 16.01
CA LEU A 129 1.94 -9.98 14.84
C LEU A 129 2.98 -11.05 14.50
N ASN A 130 3.65 -11.60 15.51
CA ASN A 130 4.65 -12.67 15.34
C ASN A 130 4.03 -14.05 15.05
N ALA A 131 2.72 -14.23 15.28
CA ALA A 131 1.99 -15.44 14.87
C ALA A 131 1.55 -15.40 13.39
N ALA A 132 1.66 -14.25 12.74
CA ALA A 132 1.38 -14.10 11.30
C ALA A 132 2.48 -14.77 10.47
N ALA A 133 2.17 -15.08 9.20
CA ALA A 133 3.17 -15.58 8.25
C ALA A 133 4.18 -14.48 7.87
N LEU A 134 3.73 -13.24 7.80
CA LEU A 134 4.51 -12.02 7.62
C LEU A 134 3.67 -10.79 8.01
N VAL A 135 4.32 -9.64 8.13
CA VAL A 135 3.68 -8.35 8.33
C VAL A 135 3.89 -7.47 7.09
N ALA A 136 2.80 -6.97 6.50
CA ALA A 136 2.82 -5.96 5.45
C ALA A 136 2.38 -4.61 6.05
N ALA A 137 3.27 -3.62 6.08
CA ALA A 137 3.02 -2.33 6.69
C ALA A 137 3.04 -1.19 5.69
N ASP A 138 2.17 -0.20 5.88
CA ASP A 138 2.30 1.11 5.22
C ASP A 138 2.92 2.16 6.16
N THR A 139 3.48 3.22 5.60
CA THR A 139 4.14 4.28 6.37
C THR A 139 3.18 5.35 6.92
N SER A 140 1.88 5.09 6.97
CA SER A 140 0.92 6.00 7.63
C SER A 140 1.03 5.99 9.15
N LEU A 141 1.84 5.10 9.72
CA LEU A 141 2.13 4.97 11.14
C LEU A 141 3.10 6.06 11.64
N PRO A 142 3.14 6.35 12.94
CA PRO A 142 4.22 7.09 13.58
C PRO A 142 5.60 6.45 13.30
N ALA A 143 6.65 7.27 13.26
CA ALA A 143 8.00 6.77 13.00
C ALA A 143 8.47 5.78 14.08
N GLU A 144 8.19 6.10 15.35
CA GLU A 144 8.50 5.25 16.50
C GLU A 144 7.78 3.89 16.46
N SER A 145 6.61 3.83 15.85
CA SER A 145 5.85 2.59 15.68
C SER A 145 6.43 1.72 14.58
N LEU A 146 6.86 2.32 13.47
CA LEU A 146 7.60 1.61 12.42
C LEU A 146 8.91 1.06 12.97
N GLU A 147 9.62 1.85 13.77
CA GLU A 147 10.86 1.43 14.44
C GLU A 147 10.60 0.28 15.41
N TYR A 148 9.54 0.37 16.22
CA TYR A 148 9.15 -0.69 17.14
C TYR A 148 8.88 -2.01 16.41
N LEU A 149 8.06 -1.96 15.35
CA LEU A 149 7.76 -3.12 14.51
C LEU A 149 9.04 -3.71 13.91
N ALA A 150 9.86 -2.88 13.26
CA ALA A 150 11.08 -3.34 12.61
C ALA A 150 12.06 -4.03 13.57
N LYS A 151 12.15 -3.58 14.84
CA LYS A 151 13.04 -4.13 15.84
C LYS A 151 12.51 -5.38 16.56
N ASN A 152 11.20 -5.56 16.65
CA ASN A 152 10.59 -6.59 17.52
C ASN A 152 9.89 -7.72 16.74
N LEU A 153 9.64 -7.54 15.44
CA LEU A 153 9.08 -8.61 14.62
C LEU A 153 10.10 -9.72 14.39
N THR A 154 9.63 -10.97 14.52
CA THR A 154 10.39 -12.19 14.22
C THR A 154 10.02 -12.80 12.86
N VAL A 155 9.02 -12.24 12.22
CA VAL A 155 8.53 -12.59 10.87
C VAL A 155 8.92 -11.52 9.85
N PRO A 156 8.95 -11.82 8.55
CA PRO A 156 9.34 -10.84 7.54
C PRO A 156 8.46 -9.60 7.55
N LEU A 157 9.10 -8.42 7.50
CA LEU A 157 8.44 -7.12 7.40
C LEU A 157 8.51 -6.61 5.95
N PHE A 158 7.35 -6.45 5.32
CA PHE A 158 7.16 -5.85 4.00
C PHE A 158 6.67 -4.42 4.18
N VAL A 159 7.25 -3.45 3.49
CA VAL A 159 6.92 -2.04 3.68
C VAL A 159 6.56 -1.34 2.36
N ASP A 160 5.41 -0.68 2.36
CA ASP A 160 4.99 0.27 1.35
C ASP A 160 5.26 1.71 1.83
N PRO A 161 6.15 2.47 1.17
CA PRO A 161 6.48 3.84 1.58
C PRO A 161 5.34 4.85 1.43
N VAL A 162 4.33 4.59 0.59
CA VAL A 162 3.12 5.38 0.34
C VAL A 162 3.36 6.76 -0.28
N SER A 163 4.34 7.53 0.22
CA SER A 163 4.67 8.86 -0.31
C SER A 163 6.11 9.26 0.04
N ILE A 164 6.65 10.24 -0.67
CA ILE A 164 7.99 10.77 -0.44
C ILE A 164 8.16 11.21 1.03
N GLU A 165 7.25 12.04 1.53
CA GLU A 165 7.29 12.56 2.90
C GLU A 165 7.31 11.43 3.95
N LYS A 166 6.45 10.43 3.77
CA LYS A 166 6.36 9.31 4.71
C LYS A 166 7.54 8.35 4.61
N SER A 167 8.21 8.30 3.45
CA SER A 167 9.39 7.45 3.23
C SER A 167 10.57 7.83 4.13
N GLU A 168 10.70 9.11 4.52
CA GLU A 168 11.78 9.58 5.38
C GLU A 168 11.89 8.79 6.69
N LYS A 169 10.75 8.32 7.22
CA LYS A 169 10.68 7.48 8.43
C LYS A 169 11.43 6.15 8.30
N LEU A 170 11.72 5.70 7.08
CA LEU A 170 12.32 4.40 6.81
C LEU A 170 13.85 4.45 6.74
N THR A 171 14.47 5.64 6.67
CA THR A 171 15.89 5.81 6.37
C THR A 171 16.78 4.98 7.31
N GLU A 172 16.54 5.04 8.62
CA GLU A 172 17.31 4.29 9.62
C GLU A 172 16.81 2.83 9.79
N LEU A 173 15.67 2.48 9.20
CA LEU A 173 15.04 1.18 9.35
C LEU A 173 15.33 0.21 8.20
N LEU A 174 15.97 0.70 7.13
CA LEU A 174 16.25 -0.10 5.92
C LEU A 174 16.91 -1.45 6.23
N PRO A 175 17.87 -1.58 7.17
CA PRO A 175 18.52 -2.86 7.48
C PRO A 175 17.58 -3.91 8.09
N LEU A 176 16.42 -3.49 8.61
CA LEU A 176 15.43 -4.34 9.28
C LEU A 176 14.24 -4.70 8.37
N ILE A 177 14.18 -4.13 7.17
CA ILE A 177 13.11 -4.37 6.21
C ILE A 177 13.45 -5.57 5.34
N HIS A 178 12.53 -6.54 5.28
CA HIS A 178 12.68 -7.67 4.36
C HIS A 178 12.39 -7.25 2.92
N THR A 179 11.22 -6.69 2.66
CA THR A 179 10.80 -6.28 1.31
C THR A 179 10.34 -4.82 1.31
N LEU A 180 10.93 -4.02 0.47
CA LEU A 180 10.60 -2.62 0.25
C LEU A 180 10.05 -2.43 -1.17
N LYS A 181 8.89 -1.75 -1.28
CA LYS A 181 8.23 -1.50 -2.57
C LYS A 181 8.15 0.01 -2.87
N PRO A 182 9.25 0.67 -3.19
CA PRO A 182 9.23 2.09 -3.50
C PRO A 182 8.77 2.34 -4.95
N ASN A 183 8.24 3.53 -5.19
CA ASN A 183 8.19 4.13 -6.52
C ASN A 183 9.47 4.94 -6.79
N ARG A 184 9.56 5.55 -7.99
CA ARG A 184 10.73 6.32 -8.42
C ARG A 184 11.14 7.42 -7.41
N PRO A 185 10.27 8.38 -7.03
CA PRO A 185 10.64 9.43 -6.07
C PRO A 185 10.98 8.91 -4.68
N GLU A 186 10.31 7.87 -4.20
CA GLU A 186 10.59 7.24 -2.92
C GLU A 186 11.96 6.55 -2.92
N ALA A 187 12.30 5.86 -4.02
CA ALA A 187 13.61 5.24 -4.19
C ALA A 187 14.74 6.28 -4.29
N GLU A 188 14.51 7.41 -4.97
CA GLU A 188 15.46 8.54 -5.01
C GLU A 188 15.76 9.06 -3.61
N LEU A 189 14.73 9.30 -2.80
CA LEU A 189 14.89 9.77 -1.43
C LEU A 189 15.68 8.76 -0.59
N LEU A 190 15.26 7.50 -0.56
CA LEU A 190 15.82 6.48 0.32
C LEU A 190 17.22 6.03 -0.08
N SER A 191 17.53 6.02 -1.37
CA SER A 191 18.85 5.63 -1.88
C SER A 191 19.85 6.80 -1.98
N GLY A 192 19.35 8.04 -2.04
CA GLY A 192 20.15 9.22 -2.37
C GLY A 192 20.60 9.27 -3.83
N ILE A 193 20.03 8.45 -4.72
CA ILE A 193 20.41 8.34 -6.13
C ILE A 193 19.26 8.80 -7.02
N PRO A 194 19.40 9.85 -7.85
CA PRO A 194 18.38 10.23 -8.83
C PRO A 194 18.08 9.09 -9.81
N VAL A 195 16.79 8.78 -10.04
CA VAL A 195 16.34 7.70 -10.89
C VAL A 195 15.75 8.28 -12.20
N VAL A 196 16.60 8.44 -13.20
CA VAL A 196 16.23 9.06 -14.49
C VAL A 196 16.11 8.05 -15.64
N ASP A 197 16.72 6.87 -15.48
CA ASP A 197 16.75 5.78 -16.46
C ASP A 197 16.90 4.40 -15.79
N ARG A 198 16.92 3.33 -16.60
CA ARG A 198 17.09 1.96 -16.11
C ARG A 198 18.42 1.74 -15.36
N ASN A 199 19.49 2.40 -15.74
CA ASN A 199 20.79 2.24 -15.10
C ASN A 199 20.82 2.90 -13.72
N SER A 200 20.25 4.09 -13.60
CA SER A 200 20.11 4.77 -12.30
C SER A 200 19.10 4.05 -11.39
N ALA A 201 18.00 3.52 -11.94
CA ALA A 201 17.07 2.66 -11.19
C ALA A 201 17.76 1.43 -10.58
N ARG A 202 18.64 0.77 -11.39
CA ARG A 202 19.43 -0.37 -10.90
C ARG A 202 20.40 0.05 -9.79
N ARG A 203 21.08 1.19 -9.94
CA ARG A 203 21.96 1.70 -8.89
C ARG A 203 21.20 2.05 -7.62
N ALA A 204 20.04 2.69 -7.73
CA ALA A 204 19.20 3.02 -6.58
C ALA A 204 18.70 1.77 -5.84
N ALA A 205 18.16 0.78 -6.57
CA ALA A 205 17.75 -0.48 -5.97
C ALA A 205 18.93 -1.22 -5.32
N ARG A 206 20.09 -1.29 -5.99
CA ARG A 206 21.29 -1.89 -5.42
C ARG A 206 21.75 -1.18 -4.14
N ARG A 207 21.72 0.15 -4.14
CA ARG A 207 22.05 0.94 -2.95
C ARG A 207 21.13 0.61 -1.77
N LEU A 208 19.83 0.39 -2.01
CA LEU A 208 18.89 -0.02 -0.95
C LEU A 208 19.21 -1.42 -0.42
N ILE A 209 19.61 -2.36 -1.29
CA ILE A 209 20.13 -3.67 -0.86
C ILE A 209 21.39 -3.52 -0.02
N ASP A 210 22.36 -2.70 -0.46
CA ASP A 210 23.60 -2.43 0.28
C ASP A 210 23.35 -1.76 1.64
N LEU A 211 22.23 -1.04 1.78
CA LEU A 211 21.74 -0.48 3.03
C LEU A 211 20.99 -1.50 3.92
N GLY A 212 20.89 -2.76 3.48
CA GLY A 212 20.41 -3.89 4.28
C GLY A 212 19.02 -4.41 3.97
N VAL A 213 18.25 -3.76 3.07
CA VAL A 213 16.96 -4.29 2.60
C VAL A 213 17.20 -5.63 1.88
N LYS A 214 16.39 -6.66 2.16
CA LYS A 214 16.58 -7.99 1.56
C LYS A 214 16.06 -8.08 0.13
N GLN A 215 14.93 -7.44 -0.15
CA GLN A 215 14.33 -7.38 -1.49
C GLN A 215 13.76 -5.98 -1.76
N VAL A 216 13.99 -5.46 -2.95
CA VAL A 216 13.46 -4.18 -3.41
C VAL A 216 12.65 -4.39 -4.68
N PHE A 217 11.43 -3.87 -4.73
CA PHE A 217 10.57 -3.87 -5.90
C PHE A 217 10.25 -2.41 -6.30
N LEU A 218 11.12 -1.83 -7.11
CA LEU A 218 11.04 -0.44 -7.55
C LEU A 218 10.09 -0.30 -8.75
N SER A 219 8.94 0.35 -8.53
CA SER A 219 7.97 0.61 -9.59
C SER A 219 8.33 1.87 -10.39
N LEU A 220 8.28 1.77 -11.72
CA LEU A 220 8.71 2.79 -12.68
C LEU A 220 7.58 3.15 -13.68
N GLY A 221 6.33 2.94 -13.29
CA GLY A 221 5.16 3.21 -14.11
C GLY A 221 5.17 2.42 -15.41
N ARG A 222 5.05 3.10 -16.55
CA ARG A 222 5.02 2.46 -17.88
C ARG A 222 6.31 1.73 -18.25
N GLU A 223 7.41 2.04 -17.60
CA GLU A 223 8.69 1.35 -17.83
C GLU A 223 8.74 -0.04 -17.18
N GLY A 224 7.81 -0.37 -16.27
CA GLY A 224 7.74 -1.64 -15.57
C GLY A 224 8.30 -1.58 -14.16
N PHE A 225 8.98 -2.65 -13.75
CA PHE A 225 9.51 -2.85 -12.40
C PHE A 225 10.97 -3.28 -12.43
N LEU A 226 11.71 -2.85 -11.44
CA LEU A 226 13.02 -3.38 -11.15
C LEU A 226 12.95 -4.12 -9.81
N ALA A 227 13.14 -5.43 -9.82
CA ALA A 227 13.29 -6.23 -8.62
C ALA A 227 14.78 -6.47 -8.35
N ALA A 228 15.20 -6.34 -7.09
CA ALA A 228 16.58 -6.58 -6.67
C ALA A 228 16.62 -7.34 -5.34
N ALA A 229 17.57 -8.25 -5.21
CA ALA A 229 17.99 -8.94 -4.01
C ALA A 229 19.53 -8.96 -3.96
N GLU A 230 20.13 -9.63 -2.97
CA GLU A 230 21.59 -9.64 -2.73
C GLU A 230 22.39 -9.92 -4.02
N ASP A 231 22.08 -11.00 -4.73
CA ASP A 231 22.84 -11.47 -5.91
C ASP A 231 22.06 -11.35 -7.22
N GLU A 232 20.83 -10.85 -7.18
CA GLU A 232 19.95 -10.86 -8.35
C GLU A 232 19.33 -9.47 -8.60
N THR A 233 19.22 -9.14 -9.88
CA THR A 233 18.46 -7.95 -10.32
C THR A 233 17.69 -8.32 -11.59
N VAL A 234 16.38 -8.16 -11.55
CA VAL A 234 15.45 -8.49 -12.61
C VAL A 234 14.74 -7.22 -13.08
N TRP A 235 14.64 -7.06 -14.39
CA TRP A 235 13.78 -6.06 -15.01
C TRP A 235 12.52 -6.74 -15.54
N GLU A 236 11.39 -6.38 -14.98
CA GLU A 236 10.08 -6.83 -15.44
C GLU A 236 9.39 -5.71 -16.22
N PRO A 237 9.12 -5.88 -17.52
CA PRO A 237 8.39 -4.88 -18.29
C PRO A 237 6.96 -4.71 -17.77
N ALA A 238 6.39 -3.51 -17.91
CA ALA A 238 4.98 -3.32 -17.62
C ALA A 238 4.13 -4.15 -18.61
N PRO A 239 3.21 -4.99 -18.13
CA PRO A 239 2.28 -5.68 -19.01
C PRO A 239 1.41 -4.69 -19.80
N GLU A 240 1.01 -5.06 -21.01
CA GLU A 240 0.03 -4.26 -21.76
C GLU A 240 -1.27 -4.15 -20.95
N ALA A 241 -1.75 -2.92 -20.80
CA ALA A 241 -2.97 -2.61 -20.05
C ALA A 241 -3.64 -1.35 -20.59
N GLU A 242 -4.96 -1.35 -20.62
CA GLU A 242 -5.76 -0.15 -20.87
C GLU A 242 -5.83 0.68 -19.57
N VAL A 243 -5.08 1.77 -19.52
CA VAL A 243 -4.97 2.58 -18.31
C VAL A 243 -6.22 3.44 -18.13
N VAL A 244 -7.09 3.04 -17.21
CA VAL A 244 -8.27 3.79 -16.78
C VAL A 244 -7.94 4.65 -15.55
N LYS A 245 -7.25 4.06 -14.55
CA LYS A 245 -6.88 4.76 -13.33
C LYS A 245 -5.65 4.11 -12.69
N THR A 246 -4.68 4.90 -12.27
CA THR A 246 -3.42 4.37 -11.68
C THR A 246 -3.48 4.18 -10.16
N THR A 247 -4.46 4.79 -9.49
CA THR A 247 -4.63 4.68 -8.03
C THR A 247 -4.94 3.23 -7.62
N GLY A 248 -4.21 2.71 -6.64
CA GLY A 248 -4.39 1.34 -6.13
C GLY A 248 -3.44 0.31 -6.76
N ALA A 249 -2.75 0.66 -7.86
CA ALA A 249 -1.76 -0.24 -8.48
C ALA A 249 -0.63 -0.63 -7.51
N GLY A 250 -0.14 0.32 -6.70
CA GLY A 250 0.87 0.08 -5.67
C GLY A 250 0.39 -0.90 -4.59
N ASP A 251 -0.86 -0.75 -4.14
CA ASP A 251 -1.46 -1.61 -3.13
C ASP A 251 -1.65 -3.04 -3.67
N ALA A 252 -2.09 -3.17 -4.93
CA ALA A 252 -2.23 -4.47 -5.60
C ALA A 252 -0.88 -5.14 -5.85
N LEU A 253 0.15 -4.36 -6.24
CA LEU A 253 1.53 -4.83 -6.35
C LEU A 253 2.01 -5.39 -5.01
N MET A 254 1.90 -4.64 -3.90
CA MET A 254 2.32 -5.10 -2.57
C MET A 254 1.59 -6.39 -2.17
N ALA A 255 0.29 -6.46 -2.39
CA ALA A 255 -0.50 -7.66 -2.10
C ALA A 255 -0.02 -8.88 -2.91
N ALA A 256 0.25 -8.71 -4.21
CA ALA A 256 0.74 -9.80 -5.06
C ALA A 256 2.16 -10.23 -4.71
N LEU A 257 3.05 -9.30 -4.33
CA LEU A 257 4.39 -9.62 -3.81
C LEU A 257 4.32 -10.44 -2.53
N THR A 258 3.46 -10.03 -1.59
CA THR A 258 3.20 -10.75 -0.34
C THR A 258 2.67 -12.16 -0.61
N TRP A 259 1.68 -12.26 -1.50
CA TRP A 259 1.08 -13.52 -1.92
C TRP A 259 2.07 -14.48 -2.60
N ALA A 260 2.91 -13.96 -3.50
CA ALA A 260 3.93 -14.72 -4.22
C ALA A 260 5.06 -15.20 -3.28
N TYR A 261 5.51 -14.33 -2.37
CA TYR A 261 6.52 -14.68 -1.37
C TYR A 261 6.11 -15.87 -0.50
N LEU A 262 4.87 -15.88 0.00
CA LEU A 262 4.35 -16.98 0.81
C LEU A 262 4.23 -18.31 0.06
N ARG A 263 4.27 -18.28 -1.27
CA ARG A 263 4.30 -19.47 -2.14
C ARG A 263 5.71 -19.92 -2.50
N GLY A 264 6.74 -19.21 -1.99
CA GLY A 264 8.14 -19.53 -2.26
C GLY A 264 8.57 -19.19 -3.68
N GLU A 265 7.88 -18.27 -4.34
CA GLU A 265 8.23 -17.81 -5.68
C GLU A 265 9.58 -17.08 -5.68
N ASN A 266 10.36 -17.25 -6.74
CA ASN A 266 11.62 -16.53 -6.90
C ASN A 266 11.39 -15.05 -7.27
N LEU A 267 12.46 -14.25 -7.19
CA LEU A 267 12.41 -12.79 -7.41
C LEU A 267 11.78 -12.41 -8.75
N SER A 268 12.16 -13.11 -9.83
CA SER A 268 11.63 -12.86 -11.18
C SER A 268 10.12 -13.14 -11.24
N ARG A 269 9.68 -14.26 -10.68
CA ARG A 269 8.27 -14.62 -10.67
C ARG A 269 7.45 -13.69 -9.78
N MET A 270 7.99 -13.29 -8.64
CA MET A 270 7.37 -12.26 -7.78
C MET A 270 7.17 -10.95 -8.55
N ALA A 271 8.17 -10.49 -9.32
CA ALA A 271 8.08 -9.29 -10.14
C ALA A 271 6.98 -9.41 -11.20
N ALA A 272 6.92 -10.52 -11.94
CA ALA A 272 5.91 -10.76 -12.97
C ALA A 272 4.48 -10.81 -12.39
N LEU A 273 4.29 -11.50 -11.26
CA LEU A 273 2.99 -11.58 -10.57
C LEU A 273 2.55 -10.22 -10.03
N GLY A 274 3.48 -9.46 -9.46
CA GLY A 274 3.24 -8.09 -9.00
C GLY A 274 2.87 -7.15 -10.14
N ALA A 275 3.60 -7.20 -11.25
CA ALA A 275 3.32 -6.43 -12.45
C ALA A 275 1.92 -6.73 -13.00
N SER A 276 1.56 -8.02 -13.03
CA SER A 276 0.24 -8.47 -13.49
C SER A 276 -0.90 -7.96 -12.61
N ALA A 277 -0.75 -8.00 -11.29
CA ALA A 277 -1.76 -7.49 -10.36
C ALA A 277 -1.94 -5.96 -10.51
N ALA A 278 -0.83 -5.23 -10.64
CA ALA A 278 -0.87 -3.79 -10.89
C ALA A 278 -1.57 -3.47 -12.23
N ALA A 279 -1.25 -4.22 -13.30
CA ALA A 279 -1.86 -4.06 -14.61
C ALA A 279 -3.38 -4.32 -14.60
N ILE A 280 -3.84 -5.40 -13.94
CA ILE A 280 -5.28 -5.68 -13.74
C ILE A 280 -5.95 -4.52 -13.00
N THR A 281 -5.29 -3.97 -11.98
CA THR A 281 -5.87 -2.91 -11.15
C THR A 281 -6.08 -1.62 -11.92
N ILE A 282 -5.15 -1.21 -12.78
CA ILE A 282 -5.25 0.05 -13.52
C ILE A 282 -6.28 0.04 -14.66
N GLU A 283 -6.81 -1.11 -15.04
CA GLU A 283 -7.89 -1.28 -16.04
C GLU A 283 -9.29 -1.01 -15.47
N CYS A 284 -9.40 -0.53 -14.23
CA CYS A 284 -10.66 -0.28 -13.55
C CYS A 284 -10.76 1.15 -13.01
N GLU A 285 -11.95 1.74 -13.05
CA GLU A 285 -12.22 3.05 -12.43
C GLU A 285 -12.12 3.02 -10.89
N LYS A 286 -12.29 1.83 -10.28
CA LYS A 286 -12.20 1.66 -8.82
C LYS A 286 -10.74 1.49 -8.39
N THR A 287 -10.43 1.94 -7.20
CA THR A 287 -9.10 1.75 -6.59
C THR A 287 -8.74 0.26 -6.40
N ILE A 288 -9.74 -0.57 -6.13
CA ILE A 288 -9.62 -2.04 -6.09
C ILE A 288 -10.43 -2.60 -7.25
N ASN A 289 -9.76 -3.31 -8.15
CA ASN A 289 -10.44 -3.99 -9.25
C ASN A 289 -11.05 -5.31 -8.72
N PRO A 290 -12.38 -5.50 -8.77
CA PRO A 290 -13.02 -6.73 -8.29
C PRO A 290 -12.67 -7.97 -9.13
N GLU A 291 -12.13 -7.78 -10.34
CA GLU A 291 -11.68 -8.89 -11.21
C GLU A 291 -10.29 -9.41 -10.81
N LEU A 292 -9.61 -8.74 -9.87
CA LEU A 292 -8.34 -9.26 -9.34
C LEU A 292 -8.58 -10.58 -8.63
N SER A 293 -7.85 -11.60 -9.04
CA SER A 293 -7.87 -12.93 -8.44
C SER A 293 -6.54 -13.64 -8.69
N ALA A 294 -6.24 -14.66 -7.91
CA ALA A 294 -5.05 -15.48 -8.10
C ALA A 294 -4.98 -16.04 -9.54
N GLU A 295 -6.12 -16.52 -10.08
CA GLU A 295 -6.20 -17.04 -11.45
C GLU A 295 -5.90 -15.94 -12.49
N ALA A 296 -6.49 -14.75 -12.34
CA ALA A 296 -6.27 -13.64 -13.28
C ALA A 296 -4.80 -13.20 -13.28
N VAL A 297 -4.18 -13.10 -12.09
CA VAL A 297 -2.77 -12.73 -11.94
C VAL A 297 -1.86 -13.80 -12.58
N LEU A 298 -2.09 -15.08 -12.28
CA LEU A 298 -1.30 -16.19 -12.86
C LEU A 298 -1.42 -16.24 -14.37
N ARG A 299 -2.61 -16.07 -14.91
CA ARG A 299 -2.87 -16.09 -16.37
C ARG A 299 -2.15 -14.96 -17.10
N ARG A 300 -2.09 -13.77 -16.49
CA ARG A 300 -1.47 -12.57 -17.09
C ARG A 300 0.05 -12.57 -16.96
N ALA A 301 0.62 -13.28 -15.99
CA ALA A 301 2.05 -13.37 -15.73
C ALA A 301 2.80 -14.38 -16.63
N HIS A 302 2.12 -14.89 -17.64
CA HIS A 302 2.70 -15.76 -18.69
C HIS A 302 3.09 -14.91 -19.92
#